data_a7d2b1d54472aede6d8ef6e63d5105ce
#
_entry.id   a7d2b1d54472aede6d8ef6e63d5105ce
#
_cell.length_a   1.000
_cell.length_b   1.000
_cell.length_c   1.000
_cell.angle_alpha   90.00
_cell.angle_beta   90.00
_cell.angle_gamma   90.00
#
_symmetry.space_group_name_H-M   'P 1'
#
loop_
_entity.id
_entity.type
_entity.pdbx_description
1 polymer ?
#
loop_
_entity_poly.entity_id
_entity_poly.type
_entity_poly.pdbx_seq_one_letter_code
_entity_poly.pdbx_strand_id
1 'polypeptide(L)'
;MFRRRPPLPPFPTGSLLVGGAARDWLRGAEPRDFDWAAPDPEEAARTLAATLGGSAFPLDGERGYWRMHAGNGAQHDFVPLPEDMNEDLRRRDFTVNALALTAHHDVLDPTGGRADLRSRRLRMVSAANLRADPLRAWRAARFEVTLAFRLEAATEAEVRAVAAELAAGRLPMPAPERVREELHALLGHPDAARGILRLEDLGLLALTLPELREGSGVMQGGFHHLDVFGHGVEALHQLLARFPDADLPLRWATLLHDVGKPRARGTNPRSGRTTFYEHDRIGAALTGQMLTRLRLPSAQVERASALVRAHMAPLPAGEREARRFVHRRRDLLPDLLRLMLADREAARGPDSHPAIRHAYTEAMDRVLAALEEQPAAPPPLLTGEDVMALLGIGPGPAVGQALREVAEAQALGEVRTPGEARALVLSRAGEGESRPSSL
;
A
#
# COMPACT_ATOMS: atom_id res chain seq x y z
N MET A 1 3.02 34.63 8.17
CA MET A 1 1.57 34.77 7.96
C MET A 1 0.90 33.68 8.79
N PHE A 2 0.24 34.02 9.89
CA PHE A 2 -0.47 33.05 10.74
C PHE A 2 -1.67 32.55 9.93
N ARG A 3 -1.67 31.29 9.52
CA ARG A 3 -2.88 30.67 8.94
C ARG A 3 -3.98 30.75 9.99
N ARG A 4 -5.16 31.23 9.60
CA ARG A 4 -6.35 31.20 10.45
C ARG A 4 -6.61 29.74 10.83
N ARG A 5 -6.71 29.45 12.12
CA ARG A 5 -6.99 28.08 12.58
C ARG A 5 -8.35 27.64 12.07
N PRO A 6 -8.52 26.37 11.65
CA PRO A 6 -9.83 25.87 11.26
C PRO A 6 -10.82 25.89 12.44
N PRO A 7 -12.13 25.97 12.22
CA PRO A 7 -13.10 25.81 13.28
C PRO A 7 -12.99 24.41 13.88
N LEU A 8 -13.20 24.31 15.20
CA LEU A 8 -13.36 23.04 15.89
C LEU A 8 -14.86 22.70 16.02
N PRO A 9 -15.20 21.42 16.13
CA PRO A 9 -16.56 21.02 16.52
C PRO A 9 -16.87 21.54 17.92
N PRO A 10 -18.16 21.63 18.27
CA PRO A 10 -18.58 22.00 19.64
C PRO A 10 -17.94 21.05 20.66
N PHE A 11 -17.45 21.59 21.75
CA PHE A 11 -16.89 20.79 22.85
C PHE A 11 -18.03 20.24 23.70
N PRO A 12 -18.12 18.91 23.89
CA PRO A 12 -19.03 18.35 24.89
C PRO A 12 -18.63 18.86 26.30
N THR A 13 -19.60 19.00 27.19
CA THR A 13 -19.42 19.58 28.51
C THR A 13 -18.29 18.90 29.27
N GLY A 14 -17.34 19.68 29.75
CA GLY A 14 -16.21 19.20 30.55
C GLY A 14 -15.15 18.36 29.77
N SER A 15 -15.34 18.19 28.47
CA SER A 15 -14.41 17.40 27.64
C SER A 15 -13.19 18.19 27.20
N LEU A 16 -12.09 17.47 26.97
CA LEU A 16 -10.86 17.97 26.40
C LEU A 16 -10.59 17.32 25.05
N LEU A 17 -10.21 18.11 24.06
CA LEU A 17 -9.71 17.59 22.79
C LEU A 17 -8.23 17.25 22.94
N VAL A 18 -7.82 16.01 22.64
CA VAL A 18 -6.47 15.51 22.95
C VAL A 18 -5.72 15.00 21.72
N GLY A 19 -4.42 14.84 21.83
CA GLY A 19 -3.59 14.09 20.89
C GLY A 19 -3.46 14.72 19.51
N GLY A 20 -3.73 13.90 18.49
CA GLY A 20 -3.57 14.28 17.08
C GLY A 20 -4.38 15.47 16.65
N ALA A 21 -5.63 15.55 17.06
CA ALA A 21 -6.53 16.64 16.73
C ALA A 21 -6.06 17.98 17.34
N ALA A 22 -5.64 17.97 18.62
CA ALA A 22 -5.08 19.15 19.28
C ALA A 22 -3.80 19.63 18.58
N ARG A 23 -2.90 18.71 18.23
CA ARG A 23 -1.68 18.98 17.44
C ARG A 23 -2.01 19.64 16.11
N ASP A 24 -2.91 19.04 15.33
CA ASP A 24 -3.17 19.48 13.96
C ASP A 24 -3.87 20.83 13.94
N TRP A 25 -4.81 21.06 14.85
CA TRP A 25 -5.41 22.36 15.03
C TRP A 25 -4.40 23.46 15.42
N LEU A 26 -3.46 23.14 16.33
CA LEU A 26 -2.41 24.08 16.73
C LEU A 26 -1.44 24.42 15.58
N ARG A 27 -1.28 23.52 14.61
CA ARG A 27 -0.51 23.74 13.37
C ARG A 27 -1.30 24.52 12.30
N GLY A 28 -2.60 24.76 12.50
CA GLY A 28 -3.49 25.32 11.48
C GLY A 28 -3.85 24.34 10.38
N ALA A 29 -3.75 23.02 10.66
CA ALA A 29 -4.27 21.95 9.81
C ALA A 29 -5.67 21.55 10.31
N GLU A 30 -6.52 21.12 9.40
CA GLU A 30 -7.86 20.65 9.74
C GLU A 30 -7.80 19.20 10.25
N PRO A 31 -8.19 18.93 11.52
CA PRO A 31 -8.27 17.58 12.04
C PRO A 31 -9.40 16.81 11.34
N ARG A 32 -9.17 15.52 11.08
CA ARG A 32 -10.20 14.61 10.53
C ARG A 32 -10.74 13.65 11.57
N ASP A 33 -9.86 13.22 12.47
CA ASP A 33 -10.18 12.33 13.58
C ASP A 33 -9.99 13.13 14.88
N PHE A 34 -10.95 13.03 15.77
CA PHE A 34 -11.01 13.79 17.02
C PHE A 34 -11.01 12.84 18.20
N ASP A 35 -9.98 12.92 19.04
CA ASP A 35 -9.88 12.20 20.29
C ASP A 35 -10.33 13.10 21.45
N TRP A 36 -11.33 12.67 22.20
CA TRP A 36 -11.90 13.39 23.33
C TRP A 36 -11.65 12.62 24.63
N ALA A 37 -11.18 13.33 25.67
CA ALA A 37 -11.26 12.86 27.03
C ALA A 37 -12.49 13.52 27.69
N ALA A 38 -13.48 12.74 28.08
CA ALA A 38 -14.78 13.23 28.55
C ALA A 38 -15.14 12.65 29.93
N PRO A 39 -15.78 13.45 30.81
CA PRO A 39 -16.27 12.94 32.10
C PRO A 39 -17.24 11.76 31.93
N ASP A 40 -18.13 11.87 30.94
CA ASP A 40 -19.04 10.81 30.48
C ASP A 40 -18.90 10.65 28.96
N PRO A 41 -18.14 9.64 28.49
CA PRO A 41 -17.95 9.41 27.06
C PRO A 41 -19.22 9.10 26.27
N GLU A 42 -20.18 8.38 26.87
CA GLU A 42 -21.46 8.05 26.25
C GLU A 42 -22.29 9.32 26.03
N GLU A 43 -22.50 10.11 27.08
CA GLU A 43 -23.26 11.36 27.00
C GLU A 43 -22.60 12.34 26.01
N ALA A 44 -21.28 12.47 26.07
CA ALA A 44 -20.50 13.32 25.16
C ALA A 44 -20.66 12.89 23.69
N ALA A 45 -20.56 11.59 23.39
CA ALA A 45 -20.69 11.05 22.05
C ALA A 45 -22.12 11.24 21.51
N ARG A 46 -23.14 10.94 22.31
CA ARG A 46 -24.57 11.11 21.94
C ARG A 46 -24.95 12.58 21.73
N THR A 47 -24.51 13.46 22.61
CA THR A 47 -24.74 14.91 22.51
C THR A 47 -24.11 15.48 21.24
N LEU A 48 -22.85 15.10 20.97
CA LEU A 48 -22.19 15.57 19.75
C LEU A 48 -22.84 14.99 18.47
N ALA A 49 -23.28 13.74 18.50
CA ALA A 49 -24.02 13.12 17.40
C ALA A 49 -25.34 13.84 17.11
N ALA A 50 -26.08 14.24 18.14
CA ALA A 50 -27.32 15.03 17.99
C ALA A 50 -27.04 16.42 17.39
N THR A 51 -25.88 17.01 17.70
CA THR A 51 -25.51 18.36 17.25
C THR A 51 -24.99 18.38 15.81
N LEU A 52 -24.15 17.42 15.42
CA LEU A 52 -23.47 17.36 14.10
C LEU A 52 -24.21 16.49 13.08
N GLY A 53 -25.23 15.78 13.52
CA GLY A 53 -25.86 14.71 12.75
C GLY A 53 -24.92 13.50 12.64
N GLY A 54 -25.40 12.33 13.04
CA GLY A 54 -24.59 11.13 12.98
C GLY A 54 -25.04 10.05 13.95
N SER A 55 -24.17 9.06 14.19
CA SER A 55 -24.46 7.94 15.09
C SER A 55 -23.33 7.74 16.12
N ALA A 56 -23.71 7.47 17.36
CA ALA A 56 -22.80 7.15 18.45
C ALA A 56 -23.02 5.72 18.92
N PHE A 57 -21.92 4.97 19.17
CA PHE A 57 -21.97 3.58 19.62
C PHE A 57 -20.76 3.25 20.50
N PRO A 58 -20.87 2.26 21.40
CA PRO A 58 -19.73 1.84 22.22
C PRO A 58 -18.66 1.18 21.34
N LEU A 59 -17.41 1.60 21.51
CA LEU A 59 -16.23 1.01 20.87
C LEU A 59 -15.65 -0.11 21.75
N ASP A 60 -15.61 0.11 23.06
CA ASP A 60 -15.22 -0.84 24.09
C ASP A 60 -16.05 -0.54 25.34
N GLY A 61 -17.08 -1.36 25.56
CA GLY A 61 -18.03 -1.15 26.67
C GLY A 61 -17.42 -1.37 28.04
N GLU A 62 -16.41 -2.26 28.19
CA GLU A 62 -15.76 -2.53 29.47
C GLU A 62 -14.89 -1.34 29.91
N ARG A 63 -14.25 -0.65 28.94
CA ARG A 63 -13.42 0.53 29.17
C ARG A 63 -14.19 1.84 29.12
N GLY A 64 -15.46 1.82 28.76
CA GLY A 64 -16.28 3.01 28.57
C GLY A 64 -15.88 3.86 27.38
N TYR A 65 -15.33 3.25 26.31
CA TYR A 65 -14.92 3.96 25.09
C TYR A 65 -16.08 4.03 24.11
N TRP A 66 -16.30 5.22 23.58
CA TRP A 66 -17.36 5.48 22.60
C TRP A 66 -16.80 6.06 21.30
N ARG A 67 -17.49 5.78 20.21
CA ARG A 67 -17.20 6.35 18.89
C ARG A 67 -18.44 7.00 18.31
N MET A 68 -18.24 8.08 17.61
CA MET A 68 -19.25 8.79 16.86
C MET A 68 -18.74 9.03 15.44
N HIS A 69 -19.57 8.71 14.45
CA HIS A 69 -19.38 9.12 13.06
C HIS A 69 -20.28 10.31 12.77
N ALA A 70 -19.70 11.44 12.41
CA ALA A 70 -20.44 12.64 12.04
C ALA A 70 -20.97 12.54 10.60
N GLY A 71 -22.06 13.26 10.30
CA GLY A 71 -22.66 13.30 8.97
C GLY A 71 -21.74 13.80 7.85
N ASN A 72 -20.68 14.53 8.19
CA ASN A 72 -19.62 14.99 7.25
C ASN A 72 -18.47 14.00 7.08
N GLY A 73 -18.55 12.80 7.68
CA GLY A 73 -17.55 11.75 7.61
C GLY A 73 -16.42 11.87 8.65
N ALA A 74 -16.44 12.87 9.55
CA ALA A 74 -15.46 12.96 10.63
C ALA A 74 -15.72 11.89 11.70
N GLN A 75 -14.62 11.34 12.26
CA GLN A 75 -14.67 10.38 13.35
C GLN A 75 -14.30 11.06 14.67
N HIS A 76 -15.07 10.74 15.71
CA HIS A 76 -14.83 11.23 17.07
C HIS A 76 -14.78 10.04 18.02
N ASP A 77 -13.66 9.87 18.72
CA ASP A 77 -13.45 8.85 19.72
C ASP A 77 -13.44 9.48 21.12
N PHE A 78 -14.18 8.89 22.03
CA PHE A 78 -14.35 9.39 23.40
C PHE A 78 -13.81 8.35 24.38
N VAL A 79 -12.93 8.81 25.26
CA VAL A 79 -12.40 8.02 26.36
C VAL A 79 -12.71 8.70 27.69
N PRO A 80 -12.77 7.97 28.81
CA PRO A 80 -12.96 8.59 30.12
C PRO A 80 -11.88 9.64 30.42
N LEU A 81 -12.30 10.76 30.97
CA LEU A 81 -11.39 11.80 31.44
C LEU A 81 -10.54 11.25 32.60
N PRO A 82 -9.20 11.22 32.49
CA PRO A 82 -8.36 10.76 33.59
C PRO A 82 -8.38 11.73 34.78
N GLU A 83 -8.12 11.23 35.99
CA GLU A 83 -8.05 12.04 37.21
C GLU A 83 -6.98 13.13 37.10
N ASP A 84 -5.80 12.82 36.55
CA ASP A 84 -4.76 13.79 36.21
C ASP A 84 -4.44 13.73 34.68
N MET A 85 -4.97 14.71 33.96
CA MET A 85 -4.71 14.88 32.55
C MET A 85 -3.23 15.12 32.22
N ASN A 86 -2.50 15.85 33.10
CA ASN A 86 -1.09 16.08 32.88
C ASN A 86 -0.27 14.80 33.00
N GLU A 87 -0.63 13.90 33.90
CA GLU A 87 0.00 12.59 34.01
C GLU A 87 -0.29 11.74 32.75
N ASP A 88 -1.54 11.72 32.27
CA ASP A 88 -1.87 11.03 31.01
C ASP A 88 -1.04 11.56 29.84
N LEU A 89 -0.95 12.87 29.68
CA LEU A 89 -0.15 13.50 28.63
C LEU A 89 1.35 13.11 28.73
N ARG A 90 1.90 12.97 29.94
CA ARG A 90 3.30 12.52 30.15
C ARG A 90 3.53 11.04 29.82
N ARG A 91 2.49 10.22 29.66
CA ARG A 91 2.59 8.80 29.25
C ARG A 91 2.52 8.61 27.74
N ARG A 92 2.29 9.69 26.97
CA ARG A 92 2.15 9.61 25.51
C ARG A 92 3.50 9.38 24.81
N ASP A 93 3.44 9.18 23.51
CA ASP A 93 4.61 8.90 22.67
C ASP A 93 5.54 10.11 22.51
N PHE A 94 5.02 11.17 21.89
CA PHE A 94 5.77 12.36 21.53
C PHE A 94 5.14 13.61 22.13
N THR A 95 5.97 14.61 22.46
CA THR A 95 5.55 15.87 23.06
C THR A 95 4.48 16.58 22.22
N VAL A 96 4.59 16.51 20.90
CA VAL A 96 3.62 17.10 19.96
C VAL A 96 2.24 16.45 19.98
N ASN A 97 2.12 15.21 20.50
CA ASN A 97 0.87 14.50 20.72
C ASN A 97 0.43 14.55 22.20
N ALA A 98 1.28 15.07 23.09
CA ALA A 98 1.03 15.20 24.51
C ALA A 98 0.42 16.57 24.83
N LEU A 99 -0.64 16.92 24.12
CA LEU A 99 -1.34 18.19 24.18
C LEU A 99 -2.84 17.95 24.36
N ALA A 100 -3.47 18.83 25.14
CA ALA A 100 -4.93 18.88 25.25
C ALA A 100 -5.43 20.31 25.11
N LEU A 101 -6.67 20.45 24.58
CA LEU A 101 -7.35 21.73 24.43
C LEU A 101 -8.64 21.72 25.25
N THR A 102 -8.89 22.82 25.97
CA THR A 102 -10.18 23.10 26.62
C THR A 102 -11.17 23.70 25.63
N ALA A 103 -12.44 23.79 26.01
CA ALA A 103 -13.47 24.49 25.25
C ALA A 103 -13.18 25.99 25.02
N HIS A 104 -12.36 26.60 25.86
CA HIS A 104 -11.87 27.98 25.71
C HIS A 104 -10.59 28.06 24.88
N HIS A 105 -10.14 26.92 24.31
CA HIS A 105 -8.90 26.80 23.56
C HIS A 105 -7.63 27.04 24.38
N ASP A 106 -7.70 26.92 25.71
CA ASP A 106 -6.52 26.85 26.54
C ASP A 106 -5.79 25.54 26.31
N VAL A 107 -4.47 25.59 26.30
CA VAL A 107 -3.62 24.44 25.97
C VAL A 107 -2.96 23.89 27.22
N LEU A 108 -3.26 22.63 27.55
CA LEU A 108 -2.47 21.86 28.51
C LEU A 108 -1.24 21.29 27.79
N ASP A 109 -0.06 21.64 28.26
CA ASP A 109 1.22 21.29 27.64
C ASP A 109 2.29 20.97 28.69
N PRO A 110 2.18 19.84 29.41
CA PRO A 110 3.13 19.52 30.48
C PRO A 110 4.50 19.06 29.96
N THR A 111 4.68 18.90 28.66
CA THR A 111 5.89 18.35 28.03
C THR A 111 6.62 19.32 27.12
N GLY A 112 6.06 20.49 26.85
CA GLY A 112 6.64 21.50 25.96
C GLY A 112 6.36 21.24 24.47
N GLY A 113 5.31 20.50 24.16
CA GLY A 113 4.93 20.12 22.79
C GLY A 113 4.65 21.30 21.87
N ARG A 114 4.12 22.43 22.39
CA ARG A 114 3.91 23.67 21.62
C ARG A 114 5.21 24.28 21.08
N ALA A 115 6.29 24.18 21.84
CA ALA A 115 7.61 24.64 21.39
C ALA A 115 8.13 23.72 20.28
N ASP A 116 7.97 22.41 20.44
CA ASP A 116 8.36 21.40 19.45
C ASP A 116 7.54 21.50 18.15
N LEU A 117 6.25 21.80 18.24
CA LEU A 117 5.42 22.10 17.06
C LEU A 117 5.93 23.30 16.27
N ARG A 118 6.28 24.41 16.94
CA ARG A 118 6.83 25.61 16.27
C ARG A 118 8.16 25.35 15.60
N SER A 119 9.02 24.54 16.25
CA SER A 119 10.34 24.18 15.70
C SER A 119 10.33 22.98 14.76
N ARG A 120 9.16 22.37 14.51
CA ARG A 120 8.98 21.15 13.69
C ARG A 120 9.89 20.02 14.16
N ARG A 121 9.99 19.84 15.47
CA ARG A 121 10.80 18.84 16.13
C ARG A 121 9.91 17.73 16.66
N LEU A 122 10.29 16.47 16.39
CA LEU A 122 9.64 15.30 16.96
C LEU A 122 10.50 14.77 18.12
N ARG A 123 10.05 15.03 19.33
CA ARG A 123 10.72 14.66 20.57
C ARG A 123 9.86 13.67 21.35
N MET A 124 10.44 12.57 21.80
CA MET A 124 9.79 11.63 22.72
C MET A 124 9.45 12.32 24.05
N VAL A 125 8.38 11.89 24.68
CA VAL A 125 8.08 12.33 26.05
C VAL A 125 9.08 11.74 27.03
N SER A 126 9.36 10.44 26.92
CA SER A 126 10.41 9.75 27.67
C SER A 126 10.88 8.48 26.98
N ALA A 127 12.09 8.02 27.26
CA ALA A 127 12.60 6.73 26.79
C ALA A 127 11.76 5.55 27.32
N ALA A 128 11.32 5.64 28.57
CA ALA A 128 10.46 4.63 29.17
C ALA A 128 9.14 4.42 28.39
N ASN A 129 8.55 5.52 27.88
CA ASN A 129 7.33 5.43 27.08
C ASN A 129 7.55 4.72 25.74
N LEU A 130 8.69 4.95 25.08
CA LEU A 130 9.03 4.24 23.82
C LEU A 130 9.19 2.74 24.04
N ARG A 131 9.80 2.35 25.16
CA ARG A 131 9.98 0.93 25.52
C ARG A 131 8.69 0.27 25.99
N ALA A 132 7.82 1.00 26.68
CA ALA A 132 6.52 0.48 27.14
C ALA A 132 5.59 0.10 26.00
N ASP A 133 5.70 0.77 24.85
CA ASP A 133 5.01 0.41 23.61
C ASP A 133 5.98 0.57 22.42
N PRO A 134 6.70 -0.49 22.03
CA PRO A 134 7.69 -0.43 20.97
C PRO A 134 7.15 -0.01 19.60
N LEU A 135 5.82 -0.09 19.35
CA LEU A 135 5.19 0.45 18.14
C LEU A 135 5.50 1.93 17.94
N ARG A 136 5.74 2.66 19.02
CA ARG A 136 6.09 4.09 18.99
C ARG A 136 7.34 4.37 18.18
N ALA A 137 8.22 3.38 17.95
CA ALA A 137 9.36 3.51 17.05
C ALA A 137 8.92 3.66 15.58
N TRP A 138 7.94 2.85 15.11
CA TRP A 138 7.35 3.02 13.77
C TRP A 138 6.58 4.33 13.64
N ARG A 139 5.86 4.70 14.70
CA ARG A 139 5.18 6.01 14.78
C ARG A 139 6.16 7.17 14.65
N ALA A 140 7.37 7.06 15.21
CA ALA A 140 8.42 8.07 15.05
C ALA A 140 8.79 8.27 13.57
N ALA A 141 9.10 7.18 12.85
CA ALA A 141 9.40 7.23 11.43
C ALA A 141 8.24 7.81 10.61
N ARG A 142 7.01 7.37 10.89
CA ARG A 142 5.82 7.89 10.22
C ARG A 142 5.60 9.39 10.49
N PHE A 143 5.62 9.83 11.74
CA PHE A 143 5.38 11.23 12.07
C PHE A 143 6.49 12.16 11.55
N GLU A 144 7.75 11.71 11.52
CA GLU A 144 8.84 12.48 10.92
C GLU A 144 8.52 12.81 9.45
N VAL A 145 7.93 11.87 8.72
CA VAL A 145 7.57 12.03 7.31
C VAL A 145 6.25 12.76 7.15
N THR A 146 5.18 12.28 7.79
CA THR A 146 3.82 12.79 7.56
C THR A 146 3.59 14.18 8.13
N LEU A 147 4.32 14.57 9.15
CA LEU A 147 4.27 15.92 9.71
C LEU A 147 5.33 16.85 9.11
N ALA A 148 6.28 16.33 8.32
CA ALA A 148 7.47 17.03 7.84
C ALA A 148 8.27 17.62 9.00
N PHE A 149 8.46 16.84 10.08
CA PHE A 149 9.26 17.19 11.26
C PHE A 149 10.62 16.49 11.17
N ARG A 150 11.51 16.82 12.12
CA ARG A 150 12.79 16.14 12.31
C ARG A 150 12.81 15.47 13.67
N LEU A 151 13.26 14.23 13.71
CA LEU A 151 13.54 13.57 14.99
C LEU A 151 14.63 14.34 15.73
N GLU A 152 14.38 14.56 17.02
CA GLU A 152 15.43 15.05 17.93
C GLU A 152 16.50 13.96 18.11
N ALA A 153 17.77 14.35 18.21
CA ALA A 153 18.89 13.40 18.25
C ALA A 153 18.77 12.34 19.38
N ALA A 154 18.31 12.73 20.58
CA ALA A 154 18.09 11.79 21.68
C ALA A 154 16.92 10.85 21.39
N THR A 155 15.86 11.33 20.75
CA THR A 155 14.72 10.53 20.33
C THR A 155 15.12 9.53 19.23
N GLU A 156 15.92 9.96 18.26
CA GLU A 156 16.44 9.09 17.21
C GLU A 156 17.34 7.99 17.78
N ALA A 157 18.24 8.33 18.68
CA ALA A 157 19.11 7.35 19.35
C ALA A 157 18.28 6.32 20.13
N GLU A 158 17.22 6.75 20.80
CA GLU A 158 16.33 5.85 21.52
C GLU A 158 15.51 4.93 20.60
N VAL A 159 14.99 5.46 19.46
CA VAL A 159 14.31 4.64 18.46
C VAL A 159 15.24 3.56 17.91
N ARG A 160 16.50 3.88 17.62
CA ARG A 160 17.52 2.89 17.19
C ARG A 160 17.80 1.87 18.29
N ALA A 161 17.86 2.29 19.56
CA ALA A 161 18.05 1.38 20.68
C ALA A 161 16.87 0.41 20.83
N VAL A 162 15.63 0.90 20.74
CA VAL A 162 14.41 0.07 20.72
C VAL A 162 14.45 -0.93 19.57
N ALA A 163 14.80 -0.50 18.35
CA ALA A 163 14.94 -1.40 17.20
C ALA A 163 15.99 -2.51 17.44
N ALA A 164 17.14 -2.17 18.02
CA ALA A 164 18.17 -3.14 18.38
C ALA A 164 17.72 -4.12 19.49
N GLU A 165 16.97 -3.65 20.47
CA GLU A 165 16.43 -4.50 21.54
C GLU A 165 15.34 -5.45 21.02
N LEU A 166 14.49 -5.00 20.08
CA LEU A 166 13.52 -5.84 19.37
C LEU A 166 14.23 -6.92 18.54
N ALA A 167 15.25 -6.54 17.77
CA ALA A 167 16.07 -7.48 16.97
C ALA A 167 16.75 -8.54 17.84
N ALA A 168 17.15 -8.18 19.07
CA ALA A 168 17.76 -9.08 20.04
C ALA A 168 16.76 -9.88 20.89
N GLY A 169 15.44 -9.70 20.65
CA GLY A 169 14.39 -10.38 21.43
C GLY A 169 14.25 -9.91 22.89
N ARG A 170 14.83 -8.76 23.24
CA ARG A 170 14.74 -8.18 24.59
C ARG A 170 13.46 -7.38 24.84
N LEU A 171 12.82 -6.92 23.76
CA LEU A 171 11.48 -6.33 23.79
C LEU A 171 10.52 -7.17 22.96
N PRO A 172 9.23 -7.24 23.32
CA PRO A 172 8.23 -7.92 22.53
C PRO A 172 7.91 -7.15 21.24
N MET A 173 7.79 -7.87 20.13
CA MET A 173 7.34 -7.26 18.88
C MET A 173 5.90 -6.76 19.02
N PRO A 174 5.57 -5.58 18.49
CA PRO A 174 4.20 -5.14 18.40
C PRO A 174 3.36 -6.10 17.54
N ALA A 175 2.03 -6.16 17.82
CA ALA A 175 1.12 -6.95 17.00
C ALA A 175 1.22 -6.55 15.50
N PRO A 176 1.28 -7.53 14.58
CA PRO A 176 1.47 -7.26 13.14
C PRO A 176 0.42 -6.29 12.57
N GLU A 177 -0.82 -6.36 13.06
CA GLU A 177 -1.91 -5.49 12.65
C GLU A 177 -1.60 -4.02 12.98
N ARG A 178 -1.05 -3.74 14.16
CA ARG A 178 -0.67 -2.39 14.57
C ARG A 178 0.50 -1.86 13.75
N VAL A 179 1.49 -2.70 13.45
CA VAL A 179 2.61 -2.35 12.56
C VAL A 179 2.10 -2.07 11.14
N ARG A 180 1.19 -2.91 10.62
CA ARG A 180 0.55 -2.69 9.32
C ARG A 180 -0.12 -1.33 9.23
N GLU A 181 -0.86 -0.92 10.27
CA GLU A 181 -1.53 0.40 10.29
C GLU A 181 -0.55 1.56 10.18
N GLU A 182 0.59 1.48 10.89
CA GLU A 182 1.65 2.49 10.78
C GLU A 182 2.29 2.52 9.37
N LEU A 183 2.53 1.34 8.79
CA LEU A 183 3.05 1.20 7.43
C LEU A 183 2.04 1.68 6.38
N HIS A 184 0.75 1.38 6.54
CA HIS A 184 -0.31 1.86 5.64
C HIS A 184 -0.46 3.38 5.70
N ALA A 185 -0.43 3.97 6.90
CA ALA A 185 -0.46 5.42 7.05
C ALA A 185 0.79 6.09 6.43
N LEU A 186 1.95 5.43 6.50
CA LEU A 186 3.18 5.88 5.85
C LEU A 186 3.08 5.75 4.32
N LEU A 187 2.71 4.57 3.80
CA LEU A 187 2.56 4.32 2.36
C LEU A 187 1.46 5.16 1.74
N GLY A 188 0.43 5.53 2.52
CA GLY A 188 -0.62 6.46 2.11
C GLY A 188 -0.13 7.89 1.85
N HIS A 189 1.05 8.28 2.37
CA HIS A 189 1.58 9.62 2.25
C HIS A 189 2.32 9.83 0.91
N PRO A 190 2.28 11.05 0.31
CA PRO A 190 3.05 11.36 -0.91
C PRO A 190 4.56 11.11 -0.77
N ASP A 191 5.13 11.34 0.41
CA ASP A 191 6.56 11.12 0.69
C ASP A 191 6.86 9.70 1.23
N ALA A 192 6.05 8.70 0.91
CA ALA A 192 6.20 7.34 1.42
C ALA A 192 7.59 6.74 1.12
N ALA A 193 8.15 7.01 -0.06
CA ALA A 193 9.49 6.56 -0.43
C ALA A 193 10.55 7.01 0.59
N ARG A 194 10.52 8.27 1.01
CA ARG A 194 11.38 8.79 2.10
C ARG A 194 11.15 8.05 3.41
N GLY A 195 9.88 7.69 3.67
CA GLY A 195 9.52 6.92 4.87
C GLY A 195 10.11 5.52 4.91
N ILE A 196 10.14 4.82 3.79
CA ILE A 196 10.78 3.50 3.68
C ILE A 196 12.29 3.60 3.92
N LEU A 197 12.96 4.60 3.33
CA LEU A 197 14.38 4.87 3.60
C LEU A 197 14.62 5.18 5.09
N ARG A 198 13.70 5.91 5.72
CA ARG A 198 13.83 6.24 7.13
C ARG A 198 13.62 5.03 8.04
N LEU A 199 12.70 4.12 7.70
CA LEU A 199 12.56 2.83 8.41
C LEU A 199 13.83 1.99 8.31
N GLU A 200 14.50 1.96 7.14
CA GLU A 200 15.78 1.26 6.97
C GLU A 200 16.87 1.89 7.82
N ASP A 201 17.03 3.21 7.76
CA ASP A 201 18.03 3.95 8.52
C ASP A 201 17.87 3.78 10.06
N LEU A 202 16.63 3.69 10.56
CA LEU A 202 16.32 3.44 11.97
C LEU A 202 16.43 1.96 12.39
N GLY A 203 16.68 1.03 11.47
CA GLY A 203 16.75 -0.40 11.74
C GLY A 203 15.40 -1.10 11.89
N LEU A 204 14.30 -0.42 11.59
CA LEU A 204 12.94 -0.94 11.73
C LEU A 204 12.48 -1.77 10.52
N LEU A 205 13.03 -1.50 9.33
CA LEU A 205 12.65 -2.21 8.11
C LEU A 205 13.00 -3.70 8.21
N ALA A 206 14.16 -4.04 8.71
CA ALA A 206 14.60 -5.42 8.88
C ALA A 206 13.72 -6.26 9.82
N LEU A 207 13.02 -5.59 10.76
CA LEU A 207 12.09 -6.25 11.70
C LEU A 207 10.75 -6.60 11.06
N THR A 208 10.39 -5.93 9.97
CA THR A 208 9.06 -6.05 9.34
C THR A 208 9.13 -6.63 7.93
N LEU A 209 10.07 -6.18 7.13
CA LEU A 209 10.24 -6.50 5.72
C LEU A 209 11.71 -6.91 5.42
N PRO A 210 12.25 -7.95 6.10
CA PRO A 210 13.64 -8.36 5.92
C PRO A 210 13.95 -8.75 4.46
N GLU A 211 12.98 -9.31 3.73
CA GLU A 211 13.13 -9.72 2.35
C GLU A 211 13.38 -8.52 1.42
N LEU A 212 12.74 -7.39 1.68
CA LEU A 212 12.98 -6.16 0.92
C LEU A 212 14.42 -5.68 1.11
N ARG A 213 14.95 -5.82 2.32
CA ARG A 213 16.31 -5.45 2.65
C ARG A 213 17.38 -6.36 1.99
N GLU A 214 17.05 -7.62 1.64
CA GLU A 214 17.93 -8.49 0.87
C GLU A 214 18.42 -7.83 -0.45
N GLY A 215 17.63 -6.88 -0.97
CA GLY A 215 17.96 -6.09 -2.16
C GLY A 215 19.05 -5.04 -1.98
N SER A 216 19.43 -4.70 -0.72
CA SER A 216 20.47 -3.71 -0.46
C SER A 216 21.82 -4.21 -0.92
N GLY A 217 22.53 -3.40 -1.73
CA GLY A 217 23.82 -3.75 -2.32
C GLY A 217 23.75 -4.74 -3.49
N VAL A 218 22.59 -5.23 -3.89
CA VAL A 218 22.43 -6.11 -5.05
C VAL A 218 22.32 -5.26 -6.32
N MET A 219 23.48 -5.01 -6.94
CA MET A 219 23.55 -4.23 -8.19
C MET A 219 22.96 -5.00 -9.37
N GLN A 220 22.21 -4.30 -10.23
CA GLN A 220 21.46 -4.86 -11.34
C GLN A 220 22.14 -4.64 -12.70
N GLY A 221 22.87 -3.53 -12.85
CA GLY A 221 23.55 -3.14 -14.09
C GLY A 221 22.59 -2.75 -15.23
N GLY A 222 23.13 -2.48 -16.40
CA GLY A 222 22.35 -2.24 -17.61
C GLY A 222 21.39 -1.04 -17.51
N PHE A 223 20.11 -1.31 -17.43
CA PHE A 223 19.06 -0.29 -17.35
C PHE A 223 18.99 0.38 -15.97
N HIS A 224 19.53 -0.21 -14.91
CA HIS A 224 19.41 0.27 -13.54
C HIS A 224 20.70 0.92 -13.05
N HIS A 225 20.59 2.02 -12.33
CA HIS A 225 21.70 2.74 -11.68
C HIS A 225 21.72 2.56 -10.16
N LEU A 226 20.64 1.99 -9.61
CA LEU A 226 20.45 1.70 -8.19
C LEU A 226 20.55 0.19 -7.94
N ASP A 227 20.81 -0.19 -6.69
CA ASP A 227 20.61 -1.55 -6.23
C ASP A 227 19.11 -1.92 -6.21
N VAL A 228 18.78 -3.17 -5.95
CA VAL A 228 17.40 -3.66 -5.99
C VAL A 228 16.50 -2.93 -4.99
N PHE A 229 16.99 -2.70 -3.76
CA PHE A 229 16.26 -1.97 -2.72
C PHE A 229 15.99 -0.52 -3.13
N GLY A 230 17.03 0.21 -3.48
CA GLY A 230 16.94 1.61 -3.90
C GLY A 230 16.06 1.79 -5.12
N HIS A 231 16.10 0.84 -6.08
CA HIS A 231 15.23 0.84 -7.24
C HIS A 231 13.74 0.67 -6.88
N GLY A 232 13.41 -0.25 -5.97
CA GLY A 232 12.03 -0.42 -5.49
C GLY A 232 11.50 0.84 -4.80
N VAL A 233 12.34 1.51 -3.99
CA VAL A 233 11.98 2.78 -3.34
C VAL A 233 11.80 3.91 -4.35
N GLU A 234 12.69 3.99 -5.36
CA GLU A 234 12.57 4.99 -6.44
C GLU A 234 11.33 4.74 -7.30
N ALA A 235 10.99 3.48 -7.60
CA ALA A 235 9.77 3.12 -8.31
C ALA A 235 8.51 3.58 -7.54
N LEU A 236 8.49 3.39 -6.22
CA LEU A 236 7.42 3.93 -5.37
C LEU A 236 7.34 5.46 -5.45
N HIS A 237 8.49 6.16 -5.42
CA HIS A 237 8.52 7.61 -5.59
C HIS A 237 7.91 8.05 -6.92
N GLN A 238 8.32 7.42 -8.03
CA GLN A 238 7.80 7.71 -9.37
C GLN A 238 6.29 7.42 -9.49
N LEU A 239 5.82 6.32 -8.89
CA LEU A 239 4.39 6.01 -8.82
C LEU A 239 3.61 7.14 -8.15
N LEU A 240 4.03 7.55 -6.96
CA LEU A 240 3.31 8.56 -6.16
C LEU A 240 3.36 9.95 -6.79
N ALA A 241 4.46 10.30 -7.45
CA ALA A 241 4.59 11.56 -8.16
C ALA A 241 3.62 11.66 -9.36
N ARG A 242 3.37 10.54 -10.04
CA ARG A 242 2.55 10.49 -11.26
C ARG A 242 1.10 10.08 -11.00
N PHE A 243 0.88 9.20 -10.03
CA PHE A 243 -0.41 8.63 -9.67
C PHE A 243 -0.64 8.75 -8.15
N PRO A 244 -0.91 9.96 -7.64
CA PRO A 244 -1.10 10.19 -6.21
C PRO A 244 -2.33 9.46 -5.65
N ASP A 245 -3.27 9.07 -6.51
CA ASP A 245 -4.48 8.28 -6.23
C ASP A 245 -4.25 6.77 -6.18
N ALA A 246 -3.02 6.29 -6.46
CA ALA A 246 -2.69 4.86 -6.39
C ALA A 246 -3.11 4.27 -5.03
N ASP A 247 -3.81 3.13 -5.07
CA ASP A 247 -4.26 2.44 -3.86
C ASP A 247 -3.12 1.69 -3.15
N LEU A 248 -3.37 1.24 -1.93
CA LEU A 248 -2.35 0.55 -1.12
C LEU A 248 -1.81 -0.73 -1.78
N PRO A 249 -2.63 -1.62 -2.38
CA PRO A 249 -2.13 -2.79 -3.10
C PRO A 249 -1.14 -2.45 -4.22
N LEU A 250 -1.42 -1.40 -5.00
CA LEU A 250 -0.51 -0.94 -6.07
C LEU A 250 0.78 -0.34 -5.49
N ARG A 251 0.70 0.45 -4.41
CA ARG A 251 1.89 0.99 -3.72
C ARG A 251 2.77 -0.13 -3.17
N TRP A 252 2.17 -1.16 -2.53
CA TRP A 252 2.88 -2.34 -2.09
C TRP A 252 3.52 -3.10 -3.25
N ALA A 253 2.76 -3.37 -4.30
CA ALA A 253 3.28 -4.06 -5.48
C ALA A 253 4.45 -3.31 -6.11
N THR A 254 4.36 -1.99 -6.22
CA THR A 254 5.44 -1.17 -6.79
C THR A 254 6.70 -1.18 -5.92
N LEU A 255 6.57 -1.08 -4.59
CA LEU A 255 7.71 -1.19 -3.69
C LEU A 255 8.39 -2.57 -3.76
N LEU A 256 7.60 -3.63 -3.95
CA LEU A 256 8.03 -5.02 -3.83
C LEU A 256 8.26 -5.73 -5.19
N HIS A 257 8.06 -5.06 -6.34
CA HIS A 257 8.06 -5.70 -7.66
C HIS A 257 9.32 -6.53 -7.93
N ASP A 258 10.43 -6.05 -7.48
CA ASP A 258 11.76 -6.64 -7.67
C ASP A 258 12.30 -7.42 -6.46
N VAL A 259 11.51 -7.62 -5.40
CA VAL A 259 11.94 -8.30 -4.17
C VAL A 259 12.45 -9.74 -4.39
N GLY A 260 12.11 -10.35 -5.51
CA GLY A 260 12.59 -11.67 -5.91
C GLY A 260 14.02 -11.69 -6.50
N LYS A 261 14.55 -10.55 -6.94
CA LYS A 261 15.86 -10.48 -7.63
C LYS A 261 17.04 -11.02 -6.81
N PRO A 262 17.18 -10.70 -5.51
CA PRO A 262 18.30 -11.25 -4.72
C PRO A 262 18.36 -12.77 -4.77
N ARG A 263 17.20 -13.43 -4.67
CA ARG A 263 17.07 -14.90 -4.65
C ARG A 263 17.11 -15.54 -6.05
N ALA A 264 16.84 -14.74 -7.09
CA ALA A 264 16.89 -15.14 -8.50
C ALA A 264 18.25 -14.87 -9.17
N ARG A 265 19.22 -14.30 -8.40
CA ARG A 265 20.49 -13.85 -8.96
C ARG A 265 21.30 -15.01 -9.53
N GLY A 266 21.65 -14.90 -10.80
CA GLY A 266 22.51 -15.82 -11.52
C GLY A 266 23.50 -15.10 -12.41
N THR A 267 24.31 -15.86 -13.16
CA THR A 267 25.25 -15.32 -14.14
C THR A 267 25.04 -16.04 -15.46
N ASN A 268 24.90 -15.29 -16.53
CA ASN A 268 24.85 -15.86 -17.87
C ASN A 268 26.23 -16.42 -18.24
N PRO A 269 26.36 -17.74 -18.49
CA PRO A 269 27.67 -18.36 -18.67
C PRO A 269 28.41 -17.91 -19.95
N ARG A 270 27.68 -17.38 -20.94
CA ARG A 270 28.29 -16.92 -22.21
C ARG A 270 28.73 -15.45 -22.16
N SER A 271 27.99 -14.59 -21.47
CA SER A 271 28.26 -13.14 -21.45
C SER A 271 28.88 -12.65 -20.14
N GLY A 272 28.88 -13.45 -19.09
CA GLY A 272 29.30 -13.03 -17.73
C GLY A 272 28.35 -12.05 -17.06
N ARG A 273 27.21 -11.68 -17.71
CA ARG A 273 26.26 -10.71 -17.19
C ARG A 273 25.40 -11.32 -16.08
N THR A 274 25.10 -10.53 -15.05
CA THR A 274 24.14 -10.90 -14.01
C THR A 274 22.75 -11.06 -14.61
N THR A 275 22.04 -12.10 -14.18
CA THR A 275 20.67 -12.42 -14.60
C THR A 275 19.77 -12.62 -13.38
N PHE A 276 18.45 -12.43 -13.57
CA PHE A 276 17.45 -12.54 -12.52
C PHE A 276 16.21 -13.29 -13.05
N TYR A 277 16.41 -14.47 -13.66
CA TYR A 277 15.33 -15.24 -14.25
C TYR A 277 14.30 -15.63 -13.20
N GLU A 278 13.01 -15.58 -13.56
CA GLU A 278 11.86 -15.89 -12.70
C GLU A 278 11.74 -15.03 -11.41
N HIS A 279 12.43 -13.87 -11.33
CA HIS A 279 12.32 -13.02 -10.14
C HIS A 279 10.87 -12.52 -9.91
N ASP A 280 10.07 -12.37 -10.97
CA ASP A 280 8.66 -12.04 -10.92
C ASP A 280 7.84 -13.12 -10.19
N ARG A 281 8.12 -14.41 -10.45
CA ARG A 281 7.47 -15.54 -9.77
C ARG A 281 7.90 -15.64 -8.30
N ILE A 282 9.20 -15.55 -8.06
CA ILE A 282 9.77 -15.57 -6.70
C ILE A 282 9.29 -14.35 -5.92
N GLY A 283 9.31 -13.18 -6.54
CA GLY A 283 8.86 -11.91 -5.94
C GLY A 283 7.39 -11.93 -5.57
N ALA A 284 6.51 -12.46 -6.43
CA ALA A 284 5.09 -12.61 -6.12
C ALA A 284 4.85 -13.51 -4.89
N ALA A 285 5.58 -14.63 -4.80
CA ALA A 285 5.48 -15.52 -3.64
C ALA A 285 5.98 -14.84 -2.35
N LEU A 286 7.10 -14.12 -2.40
CA LEU A 286 7.63 -13.35 -1.28
C LEU A 286 6.67 -12.24 -0.86
N THR A 287 6.12 -11.48 -1.82
CA THR A 287 5.10 -10.45 -1.56
C THR A 287 3.91 -11.04 -0.82
N GLY A 288 3.38 -12.18 -1.27
CA GLY A 288 2.30 -12.88 -0.59
C GLY A 288 2.64 -13.24 0.86
N GLN A 289 3.83 -13.78 1.10
CA GLN A 289 4.30 -14.15 2.45
C GLN A 289 4.44 -12.92 3.36
N MET A 290 5.08 -11.85 2.86
CA MET A 290 5.32 -10.61 3.61
C MET A 290 4.00 -9.93 4.01
N LEU A 291 3.08 -9.76 3.07
CA LEU A 291 1.82 -9.08 3.31
C LEU A 291 0.86 -9.92 4.18
N THR A 292 0.89 -11.24 4.06
CA THR A 292 0.16 -12.15 4.97
C THR A 292 0.72 -12.09 6.39
N ARG A 293 2.05 -12.04 6.56
CA ARG A 293 2.70 -11.86 7.87
C ARG A 293 2.28 -10.55 8.54
N LEU A 294 2.10 -9.49 7.75
CA LEU A 294 1.55 -8.20 8.20
C LEU A 294 0.02 -8.20 8.38
N ARG A 295 -0.65 -9.35 8.19
CA ARG A 295 -2.10 -9.48 8.34
C ARG A 295 -2.91 -8.56 7.43
N LEU A 296 -2.48 -8.35 6.19
CA LEU A 296 -3.31 -7.68 5.21
C LEU A 296 -4.52 -8.56 4.82
N PRO A 297 -5.65 -7.96 4.41
CA PRO A 297 -6.78 -8.68 3.83
C PRO A 297 -6.35 -9.51 2.59
N SER A 298 -6.88 -10.74 2.46
CA SER A 298 -6.49 -11.67 1.39
C SER A 298 -6.60 -11.06 -0.01
N ALA A 299 -7.68 -10.32 -0.29
CA ALA A 299 -7.86 -9.64 -1.56
C ALA A 299 -6.74 -8.63 -1.89
N GLN A 300 -6.21 -7.92 -0.89
CA GLN A 300 -5.09 -7.00 -1.09
C GLN A 300 -3.77 -7.76 -1.32
N VAL A 301 -3.56 -8.87 -0.61
CA VAL A 301 -2.40 -9.76 -0.78
C VAL A 301 -2.39 -10.35 -2.19
N GLU A 302 -3.51 -10.89 -2.63
CA GLU A 302 -3.68 -11.49 -3.95
C GLU A 302 -3.45 -10.47 -5.06
N ARG A 303 -4.06 -9.28 -4.96
CA ARG A 303 -3.90 -8.20 -5.95
C ARG A 303 -2.46 -7.72 -6.04
N ALA A 304 -1.78 -7.43 -4.92
CA ALA A 304 -0.39 -6.99 -4.91
C ALA A 304 0.53 -8.07 -5.49
N SER A 305 0.36 -9.34 -5.10
CA SER A 305 1.15 -10.47 -5.61
C SER A 305 0.92 -10.70 -7.11
N ALA A 306 -0.31 -10.55 -7.60
CA ALA A 306 -0.63 -10.67 -9.03
C ALA A 306 0.01 -9.55 -9.86
N LEU A 307 0.03 -8.32 -9.37
CA LEU A 307 0.73 -7.20 -10.00
C LEU A 307 2.24 -7.47 -10.07
N VAL A 308 2.86 -7.92 -8.97
CA VAL A 308 4.28 -8.31 -8.95
C VAL A 308 4.54 -9.45 -9.93
N ARG A 309 3.66 -10.46 -9.99
CA ARG A 309 3.81 -11.59 -10.95
C ARG A 309 3.74 -11.13 -12.40
N ALA A 310 2.98 -10.09 -12.69
CA ALA A 310 2.71 -9.63 -14.06
C ALA A 310 3.62 -8.50 -14.54
N HIS A 311 4.43 -7.85 -13.67
CA HIS A 311 5.16 -6.63 -14.00
C HIS A 311 6.16 -6.79 -15.16
N MET A 312 6.69 -8.00 -15.36
CA MET A 312 7.59 -8.34 -16.48
C MET A 312 6.86 -8.75 -17.76
N ALA A 313 5.53 -8.58 -17.81
CA ALA A 313 4.77 -8.94 -19.02
C ALA A 313 5.26 -8.13 -20.24
N PRO A 314 5.60 -8.78 -21.36
CA PRO A 314 6.04 -8.07 -22.55
C PRO A 314 4.93 -7.15 -23.06
N LEU A 315 5.27 -5.90 -23.34
CA LEU A 315 4.34 -4.96 -23.96
C LEU A 315 4.10 -5.31 -25.43
N PRO A 316 2.88 -5.10 -25.92
CA PRO A 316 2.49 -5.47 -27.27
C PRO A 316 3.15 -4.60 -28.36
N ALA A 317 3.56 -5.23 -29.46
CA ALA A 317 4.10 -4.55 -30.63
C ALA A 317 3.00 -4.01 -31.56
N GLY A 318 1.79 -4.59 -31.53
CA GLY A 318 0.69 -4.21 -32.40
C GLY A 318 -0.68 -4.26 -31.72
N GLU A 319 -1.72 -3.80 -32.41
CA GLU A 319 -3.11 -3.69 -31.88
C GLU A 319 -3.70 -5.06 -31.48
N ARG A 320 -3.51 -6.09 -32.29
CA ARG A 320 -4.00 -7.44 -31.96
C ARG A 320 -3.38 -7.97 -30.68
N GLU A 321 -2.10 -7.74 -30.48
CA GLU A 321 -1.38 -8.13 -29.26
C GLU A 321 -1.83 -7.28 -28.07
N ALA A 322 -2.15 -5.99 -28.30
CA ALA A 322 -2.70 -5.11 -27.25
C ALA A 322 -4.07 -5.61 -26.78
N ARG A 323 -4.98 -6.00 -27.67
CA ARG A 323 -6.27 -6.61 -27.30
C ARG A 323 -6.07 -7.91 -26.52
N ARG A 324 -5.11 -8.76 -26.93
CA ARG A 324 -4.73 -9.96 -26.18
C ARG A 324 -4.19 -9.65 -24.80
N PHE A 325 -3.34 -8.64 -24.67
CA PHE A 325 -2.78 -8.17 -23.41
C PHE A 325 -3.90 -7.73 -22.46
N VAL A 326 -4.83 -6.89 -22.95
CA VAL A 326 -6.01 -6.44 -22.20
C VAL A 326 -6.87 -7.62 -21.78
N HIS A 327 -7.20 -8.52 -22.69
CA HIS A 327 -8.03 -9.71 -22.37
C HIS A 327 -7.43 -10.54 -21.24
N ARG A 328 -6.14 -10.84 -21.29
CA ARG A 328 -5.46 -11.70 -20.32
C ARG A 328 -5.18 -11.05 -18.96
N ARG A 329 -5.19 -9.70 -18.89
CA ARG A 329 -4.78 -8.94 -17.69
C ARG A 329 -5.79 -7.89 -17.26
N ARG A 330 -7.01 -8.02 -17.74
CA ARG A 330 -8.08 -7.03 -17.50
C ARG A 330 -8.22 -6.67 -16.02
N ASP A 331 -8.22 -7.67 -15.14
CA ASP A 331 -8.41 -7.49 -13.70
C ASP A 331 -7.27 -6.72 -13.02
N LEU A 332 -6.11 -6.62 -13.68
CA LEU A 332 -4.94 -5.89 -13.19
C LEU A 332 -4.80 -4.49 -13.81
N LEU A 333 -5.56 -4.20 -14.87
CA LEU A 333 -5.50 -2.91 -15.57
C LEU A 333 -6.44 -1.88 -14.91
N PRO A 334 -6.08 -0.59 -14.89
CA PRO A 334 -4.84 -0.01 -15.48
C PRO A 334 -3.61 -0.07 -14.56
N ASP A 335 -3.73 -0.60 -13.33
CA ASP A 335 -2.68 -0.54 -12.31
C ASP A 335 -1.38 -1.22 -12.71
N LEU A 336 -1.46 -2.33 -13.49
CA LEU A 336 -0.26 -2.97 -14.03
C LEU A 336 0.55 -2.00 -14.90
N LEU A 337 -0.11 -1.20 -15.73
CA LEU A 337 0.58 -0.20 -16.56
C LEU A 337 1.19 0.92 -15.70
N ARG A 338 0.49 1.35 -14.65
CA ARG A 338 1.00 2.35 -13.68
C ARG A 338 2.27 1.85 -12.99
N LEU A 339 2.29 0.57 -12.54
CA LEU A 339 3.47 -0.06 -11.96
C LEU A 339 4.61 -0.14 -12.97
N MET A 340 4.35 -0.69 -14.16
CA MET A 340 5.37 -0.85 -15.21
C MET A 340 5.97 0.50 -15.65
N LEU A 341 5.18 1.57 -15.66
CA LEU A 341 5.66 2.91 -15.96
C LEU A 341 6.55 3.44 -14.82
N ALA A 342 6.13 3.26 -13.57
CA ALA A 342 6.91 3.69 -12.40
C ALA A 342 8.26 2.97 -12.32
N ASP A 343 8.29 1.65 -12.55
CA ASP A 343 9.51 0.85 -12.69
C ASP A 343 10.42 1.42 -13.80
N ARG A 344 9.84 1.67 -14.97
CA ARG A 344 10.60 2.21 -16.11
C ARG A 344 11.18 3.59 -15.83
N GLU A 345 10.46 4.47 -15.17
CA GLU A 345 10.96 5.80 -14.80
C GLU A 345 12.04 5.76 -13.71
N ALA A 346 12.02 4.74 -12.86
CA ALA A 346 13.07 4.49 -11.87
C ALA A 346 14.36 3.93 -12.49
N ALA A 347 14.29 3.33 -13.69
CA ALA A 347 15.41 2.72 -14.38
C ALA A 347 16.15 3.75 -15.27
N ARG A 348 17.23 4.38 -14.75
CA ARG A 348 18.03 5.41 -15.43
C ARG A 348 19.49 5.00 -15.61
N GLY A 349 19.75 3.71 -15.82
CA GLY A 349 21.07 3.20 -16.11
C GLY A 349 21.53 3.49 -17.54
N PRO A 350 22.79 3.15 -17.88
CA PRO A 350 23.41 3.48 -19.17
C PRO A 350 22.64 2.94 -20.39
N ASP A 351 21.92 1.81 -20.25
CA ASP A 351 21.16 1.21 -21.34
C ASP A 351 19.75 1.84 -21.51
N SER A 352 19.36 2.82 -20.67
CA SER A 352 18.07 3.49 -20.71
C SER A 352 18.04 4.65 -21.72
N HIS A 353 18.07 4.32 -23.03
CA HIS A 353 18.07 5.32 -24.11
C HIS A 353 16.69 5.92 -24.37
N PRO A 354 16.61 7.20 -24.83
CA PRO A 354 15.34 7.88 -25.15
C PRO A 354 14.45 7.11 -26.14
N ALA A 355 15.04 6.48 -27.16
CA ALA A 355 14.29 5.69 -28.16
C ALA A 355 13.58 4.48 -27.54
N ILE A 356 14.21 3.81 -26.57
CA ILE A 356 13.60 2.67 -25.86
C ILE A 356 12.44 3.15 -24.99
N ARG A 357 12.59 4.32 -24.35
CA ARG A 357 11.51 4.91 -23.54
C ARG A 357 10.33 5.31 -24.42
N HIS A 358 10.57 5.87 -25.59
CA HIS A 358 9.53 6.25 -26.54
C HIS A 358 8.74 5.02 -27.02
N ALA A 359 9.43 3.98 -27.49
CA ALA A 359 8.79 2.72 -27.90
C ALA A 359 7.97 2.07 -26.78
N TYR A 360 8.43 2.19 -25.54
CA TYR A 360 7.71 1.70 -24.36
C TYR A 360 6.42 2.49 -24.15
N THR A 361 6.46 3.82 -24.23
CA THR A 361 5.27 4.68 -24.11
C THR A 361 4.25 4.38 -25.21
N GLU A 362 4.69 4.27 -26.47
CA GLU A 362 3.80 3.90 -27.58
C GLU A 362 3.12 2.54 -27.37
N ALA A 363 3.84 1.57 -26.81
CA ALA A 363 3.26 0.25 -26.51
C ALA A 363 2.22 0.33 -25.38
N MET A 364 2.45 1.18 -24.37
CA MET A 364 1.45 1.44 -23.32
C MET A 364 0.21 2.14 -23.87
N ASP A 365 0.39 3.14 -24.74
CA ASP A 365 -0.73 3.86 -25.37
C ASP A 365 -1.60 2.91 -26.20
N ARG A 366 -1.00 1.95 -26.91
CA ARG A 366 -1.76 0.89 -27.59
C ARG A 366 -2.60 0.04 -26.65
N VAL A 367 -2.07 -0.30 -25.46
CA VAL A 367 -2.84 -1.07 -24.47
C VAL A 367 -3.98 -0.23 -23.90
N LEU A 368 -3.75 1.04 -23.63
CA LEU A 368 -4.80 1.95 -23.13
C LEU A 368 -5.91 2.10 -24.17
N ALA A 369 -5.56 2.34 -25.45
CA ALA A 369 -6.54 2.42 -26.53
C ALA A 369 -7.37 1.13 -26.64
N ALA A 370 -6.72 -0.05 -26.58
CA ALA A 370 -7.43 -1.33 -26.60
C ALA A 370 -8.33 -1.54 -25.37
N LEU A 371 -7.95 -1.01 -24.21
CA LEU A 371 -8.77 -1.05 -23.00
C LEU A 371 -10.00 -0.13 -23.11
N GLU A 372 -9.84 1.05 -23.72
CA GLU A 372 -10.93 2.00 -23.97
C GLU A 372 -11.93 1.45 -25.00
N GLU A 373 -11.45 0.75 -26.05
CA GLU A 373 -12.32 0.09 -27.02
C GLU A 373 -13.16 -1.04 -26.39
N GLN A 374 -12.63 -1.71 -25.37
CA GLN A 374 -13.26 -2.83 -24.68
C GLN A 374 -13.25 -2.63 -23.16
N PRO A 375 -14.03 -1.70 -22.61
CA PRO A 375 -14.01 -1.41 -21.18
C PRO A 375 -14.52 -2.56 -20.31
N ALA A 376 -15.32 -3.47 -20.87
CA ALA A 376 -15.81 -4.70 -20.23
C ALA A 376 -15.50 -5.93 -21.07
N ALA A 377 -15.39 -7.08 -20.43
CA ALA A 377 -15.30 -8.35 -21.15
C ALA A 377 -16.60 -8.58 -21.91
N PRO A 378 -16.56 -8.96 -23.19
CA PRO A 378 -17.78 -9.30 -23.94
C PRO A 378 -18.46 -10.52 -23.30
N PRO A 379 -19.80 -10.61 -23.36
CA PRO A 379 -20.52 -11.79 -22.87
C PRO A 379 -20.07 -13.06 -23.63
N PRO A 380 -19.98 -14.22 -22.95
CA PRO A 380 -19.51 -15.45 -23.56
C PRO A 380 -20.44 -15.88 -24.71
N LEU A 381 -19.86 -16.28 -25.86
CA LEU A 381 -20.59 -16.78 -27.01
C LEU A 381 -21.03 -18.24 -26.89
N LEU A 382 -20.34 -19.02 -26.06
CA LEU A 382 -20.65 -20.41 -25.73
C LEU A 382 -20.60 -20.64 -24.23
N THR A 383 -21.45 -21.56 -23.77
CA THR A 383 -21.43 -22.08 -22.39
C THR A 383 -20.61 -23.37 -22.32
N GLY A 384 -20.34 -23.85 -21.10
CA GLY A 384 -19.71 -25.16 -20.89
C GLY A 384 -20.56 -26.31 -21.47
N GLU A 385 -21.88 -26.19 -21.36
CA GLU A 385 -22.83 -27.17 -21.92
C GLU A 385 -22.77 -27.21 -23.43
N ASP A 386 -22.69 -26.04 -24.08
CA ASP A 386 -22.53 -25.97 -25.55
C ASP A 386 -21.26 -26.68 -26.01
N VAL A 387 -20.13 -26.45 -25.31
CA VAL A 387 -18.85 -27.10 -25.66
C VAL A 387 -18.87 -28.60 -25.41
N MET A 388 -19.44 -29.05 -24.29
CA MET A 388 -19.60 -30.49 -24.01
C MET A 388 -20.44 -31.18 -25.03
N ALA A 389 -21.58 -30.59 -25.43
CA ALA A 389 -22.46 -31.12 -26.45
C ALA A 389 -21.77 -31.15 -27.83
N LEU A 390 -21.00 -30.13 -28.18
CA LEU A 390 -20.31 -30.01 -29.47
C LEU A 390 -19.18 -31.01 -29.64
N LEU A 391 -18.42 -31.28 -28.56
CA LEU A 391 -17.28 -32.21 -28.59
C LEU A 391 -17.61 -33.63 -28.13
N GLY A 392 -18.81 -33.90 -27.62
CA GLY A 392 -19.20 -35.19 -27.08
C GLY A 392 -18.40 -35.61 -25.83
N ILE A 393 -17.97 -34.67 -25.02
CA ILE A 393 -17.14 -34.90 -23.82
C ILE A 393 -17.86 -34.49 -22.53
N GLY A 394 -17.43 -35.05 -21.39
CA GLY A 394 -17.90 -34.66 -20.09
C GLY A 394 -17.20 -33.38 -19.54
N PRO A 395 -17.64 -32.88 -18.36
CA PRO A 395 -17.00 -31.73 -17.71
C PRO A 395 -15.54 -32.02 -17.40
N GLY A 396 -14.64 -31.06 -17.72
CA GLY A 396 -13.22 -31.25 -17.49
C GLY A 396 -12.35 -30.14 -18.06
N PRO A 397 -11.01 -30.25 -17.91
CA PRO A 397 -10.06 -29.24 -18.35
C PRO A 397 -10.17 -28.83 -19.82
N ALA A 398 -10.54 -29.78 -20.70
CA ALA A 398 -10.71 -29.57 -22.15
C ALA A 398 -11.83 -28.55 -22.44
N VAL A 399 -12.97 -28.66 -21.73
CA VAL A 399 -14.06 -27.66 -21.82
C VAL A 399 -13.58 -26.28 -21.44
N GLY A 400 -12.88 -26.18 -20.31
CA GLY A 400 -12.32 -24.90 -19.85
C GLY A 400 -11.29 -24.32 -20.81
N GLN A 401 -10.51 -25.16 -21.50
CA GLN A 401 -9.54 -24.71 -22.49
C GLN A 401 -10.28 -24.16 -23.74
N ALA A 402 -11.25 -24.90 -24.28
CA ALA A 402 -12.03 -24.45 -25.42
C ALA A 402 -12.74 -23.10 -25.14
N LEU A 403 -13.35 -22.95 -23.96
CA LEU A 403 -13.98 -21.70 -23.57
C LEU A 403 -12.98 -20.55 -23.50
N ARG A 404 -11.77 -20.77 -22.99
CA ARG A 404 -10.71 -19.73 -22.96
C ARG A 404 -10.26 -19.34 -24.36
N GLU A 405 -10.10 -20.29 -25.26
CA GLU A 405 -9.71 -20.04 -26.66
C GLU A 405 -10.79 -19.25 -27.40
N VAL A 406 -12.07 -19.58 -27.21
CA VAL A 406 -13.20 -18.82 -27.77
C VAL A 406 -13.23 -17.41 -27.20
N ALA A 407 -13.06 -17.23 -25.86
CA ALA A 407 -13.06 -15.93 -25.24
C ALA A 407 -11.88 -15.07 -25.74
N GLU A 408 -10.69 -15.65 -25.94
CA GLU A 408 -9.55 -14.92 -26.52
C GLU A 408 -9.83 -14.52 -27.98
N ALA A 409 -10.31 -15.41 -28.81
CA ALA A 409 -10.67 -15.16 -30.23
C ALA A 409 -11.77 -14.07 -30.32
N GLN A 410 -12.75 -14.11 -29.42
CA GLN A 410 -13.78 -13.06 -29.30
C GLN A 410 -13.20 -11.71 -28.93
N ALA A 411 -12.31 -11.65 -27.94
CA ALA A 411 -11.62 -10.42 -27.53
C ALA A 411 -10.74 -9.85 -28.65
N LEU A 412 -10.17 -10.70 -29.50
CA LEU A 412 -9.40 -10.30 -30.69
C LEU A 412 -10.28 -9.87 -31.88
N GLY A 413 -11.60 -10.05 -31.79
CA GLY A 413 -12.55 -9.76 -32.86
C GLY A 413 -12.55 -10.80 -34.01
N GLU A 414 -11.90 -11.94 -33.80
CA GLU A 414 -11.81 -13.06 -34.77
C GLU A 414 -13.10 -13.87 -34.80
N VAL A 415 -13.84 -13.90 -33.71
CA VAL A 415 -15.11 -14.59 -33.52
C VAL A 415 -16.12 -13.61 -32.91
N ARG A 416 -17.27 -13.47 -33.55
CA ARG A 416 -18.31 -12.50 -33.15
C ARG A 416 -19.69 -13.12 -32.93
N THR A 417 -19.88 -14.33 -33.40
CA THR A 417 -21.15 -15.05 -33.35
C THR A 417 -21.01 -16.44 -32.73
N PRO A 418 -22.07 -17.00 -32.11
CA PRO A 418 -22.05 -18.38 -31.63
C PRO A 418 -21.71 -19.42 -32.71
N GLY A 419 -22.09 -19.17 -33.98
CA GLY A 419 -21.75 -20.05 -35.08
C GLY A 419 -20.25 -20.10 -35.36
N GLU A 420 -19.59 -18.94 -35.41
CA GLU A 420 -18.14 -18.85 -35.59
C GLU A 420 -17.39 -19.47 -34.39
N ALA A 421 -17.91 -19.28 -33.18
CA ALA A 421 -17.33 -19.87 -31.97
C ALA A 421 -17.39 -21.40 -31.99
N ARG A 422 -18.51 -22.00 -32.47
CA ARG A 422 -18.63 -23.43 -32.65
C ARG A 422 -17.66 -23.97 -33.71
N ALA A 423 -17.52 -23.27 -34.84
CA ALA A 423 -16.57 -23.63 -35.89
C ALA A 423 -15.11 -23.62 -35.36
N LEU A 424 -14.74 -22.63 -34.56
CA LEU A 424 -13.42 -22.56 -33.93
C LEU A 424 -13.16 -23.77 -33.01
N VAL A 425 -14.11 -24.14 -32.16
CA VAL A 425 -13.97 -25.28 -31.24
C VAL A 425 -13.77 -26.59 -32.02
N LEU A 426 -14.55 -26.82 -33.09
CA LEU A 426 -14.43 -28.01 -33.90
C LEU A 426 -13.10 -28.09 -34.68
N SER A 427 -12.62 -26.95 -35.22
CA SER A 427 -11.33 -26.91 -35.92
C SER A 427 -10.15 -27.27 -35.03
N ARG A 428 -10.17 -26.78 -33.77
CA ARG A 428 -9.13 -27.08 -32.81
C ARG A 428 -9.13 -28.49 -32.29
N ALA A 429 -10.30 -29.10 -32.15
CA ALA A 429 -10.43 -30.51 -31.78
C ALA A 429 -9.84 -31.44 -32.87
N GLY A 430 -10.06 -31.13 -34.16
CA GLY A 430 -9.48 -31.87 -35.26
C GLY A 430 -7.95 -31.74 -35.40
N GLU A 431 -7.38 -30.60 -35.05
CA GLU A 431 -5.93 -30.39 -35.03
C GLU A 431 -5.22 -31.16 -33.90
N GLY A 432 -5.94 -31.42 -32.78
CA GLY A 432 -5.42 -32.19 -31.63
C GLY A 432 -5.27 -33.69 -31.94
N GLU A 433 -6.12 -34.26 -32.80
CA GLU A 433 -6.07 -35.67 -33.20
C GLU A 433 -4.96 -35.96 -34.24
N SER A 434 -4.43 -34.93 -34.91
CA SER A 434 -3.42 -35.10 -35.98
C SER A 434 -1.97 -35.01 -35.49
N ARG A 435 -1.69 -34.87 -34.19
CA ARG A 435 -0.33 -34.98 -33.66
C ARG A 435 -0.02 -36.40 -33.24
N PRO A 436 0.81 -37.16 -34.00
CA PRO A 436 1.24 -38.47 -33.55
C PRO A 436 2.03 -38.31 -32.28
N SER A 437 1.72 -39.12 -31.25
CA SER A 437 2.51 -39.31 -30.05
C SER A 437 3.91 -39.78 -30.47
N SER A 438 4.85 -38.85 -30.57
CA SER A 438 6.26 -39.22 -30.61
C SER A 438 6.69 -39.56 -29.16
N LEU A 439 6.85 -40.86 -28.96
CA LEU A 439 7.55 -41.51 -27.85
C LEU A 439 8.99 -40.96 -27.66
#